data_2bca1772f4b22086fcd937799d5efed6
#
_entry.id   2bca1772f4b22086fcd937799d5efed6
#
_cell.length_a   1.000
_cell.length_b   1.000
_cell.length_c   1.000
_cell.angle_alpha   90.00
_cell.angle_beta   90.00
_cell.angle_gamma   90.00
#
_symmetry.space_group_name_H-M   'P 1'
#
loop_
_entity.id
_entity.type
_entity.pdbx_description
1 polymer ?
#
loop_
_entity_poly.entity_id
_entity_poly.type
_entity_poly.pdbx_seq_one_letter_code
_entity_poly.pdbx_strand_id
1 'polypeptide(L)'
;MPGITMLQIQTLVSQPFEENTYILWQPPAREAVVIDPGLEPEMILDFLRENDLIPAVILNTHGHADHIAGNAALKSAFPHAPLVIGAGDAPMLLDADLNLSAPFGMPVTSPPADRLVREGDIVEAAALVFRVLDIPGHSPGHVVYVYDGPPIQIFGGDVLFRGSVGRTDFPGGSSEVLFEGIRNKLFVLPANGVVYPGHGPVTTIGQEKATNPFVGDE
;
A
#
# COMPACT_ATOMS: atom_id res chain seq x y z
N MET A 1 20.14 -15.62 23.56
CA MET A 1 18.78 -15.27 23.14
C MET A 1 18.88 -14.80 21.71
N PRO A 2 18.10 -15.32 20.75
CA PRO A 2 18.07 -14.72 19.43
C PRO A 2 17.62 -13.27 19.61
N GLY A 3 18.42 -12.32 19.10
CA GLY A 3 18.09 -10.91 19.17
C GLY A 3 16.74 -10.67 18.51
N ILE A 4 15.92 -9.80 19.10
CA ILE A 4 14.66 -9.35 18.46
C ILE A 4 15.08 -8.67 17.17
N THR A 5 14.81 -9.32 16.05
CA THR A 5 15.05 -8.75 14.72
C THR A 5 14.03 -7.62 14.51
N MET A 6 14.51 -6.39 14.46
CA MET A 6 13.60 -5.24 14.26
C MET A 6 13.23 -5.13 12.79
N LEU A 7 11.94 -4.99 12.52
CA LEU A 7 11.44 -4.63 11.20
C LEU A 7 12.08 -3.31 10.74
N GLN A 8 12.64 -3.32 9.55
CA GLN A 8 13.11 -2.13 8.84
C GLN A 8 12.05 -1.74 7.82
N ILE A 9 11.78 -0.45 7.69
CA ILE A 9 10.86 0.12 6.72
C ILE A 9 11.55 1.29 6.04
N GLN A 10 11.75 1.21 4.74
CA GLN A 10 12.21 2.29 3.90
C GLN A 10 11.03 2.87 3.13
N THR A 11 10.92 4.18 3.12
CA THR A 11 10.00 4.91 2.23
C THR A 11 10.81 5.50 1.08
N LEU A 12 10.35 5.27 -0.15
CA LEU A 12 10.84 5.91 -1.37
C LEU A 12 9.69 6.73 -1.95
N VAL A 13 9.94 8.00 -2.25
CA VAL A 13 8.89 8.92 -2.73
C VAL A 13 9.06 9.15 -4.21
N SER A 14 8.10 8.70 -5.02
CA SER A 14 8.15 8.80 -6.48
C SER A 14 7.53 10.11 -7.00
N GLN A 15 8.11 10.66 -8.06
CA GLN A 15 7.61 11.89 -8.70
C GLN A 15 6.77 11.55 -9.94
N PRO A 16 5.84 12.41 -10.39
CA PRO A 16 5.52 13.75 -9.84
C PRO A 16 4.39 13.76 -8.78
N PHE A 17 3.82 12.60 -8.41
CA PHE A 17 2.66 12.55 -7.52
C PHE A 17 3.03 12.44 -6.03
N GLU A 18 4.33 12.37 -5.69
CA GLU A 18 4.82 12.20 -4.32
C GLU A 18 4.24 10.95 -3.63
N GLU A 19 4.08 9.88 -4.43
CA GLU A 19 3.60 8.58 -3.95
C GLU A 19 4.69 7.89 -3.11
N ASN A 20 4.30 7.19 -2.07
CA ASN A 20 5.14 6.47 -1.12
C ASN A 20 5.19 4.98 -1.43
N THR A 21 6.26 4.51 -2.05
CA THR A 21 6.60 3.09 -2.07
C THR A 21 7.24 2.68 -0.74
N TYR A 22 6.80 1.56 -0.16
CA TYR A 22 7.41 1.01 1.07
C TYR A 22 8.15 -0.29 0.81
N ILE A 23 9.37 -0.40 1.35
CA ILE A 23 10.17 -1.63 1.35
C ILE A 23 10.38 -2.08 2.79
N LEU A 24 9.95 -3.31 3.10
CA LEU A 24 10.00 -3.87 4.45
C LEU A 24 10.88 -5.11 4.47
N TRP A 25 11.76 -5.23 5.47
CA TRP A 25 12.57 -6.43 5.67
C TRP A 25 12.98 -6.60 7.13
N GLN A 26 13.44 -7.80 7.49
CA GLN A 26 13.96 -8.10 8.83
C GLN A 26 15.41 -8.60 8.73
N PRO A 27 16.44 -7.77 8.98
CA PRO A 27 17.82 -8.25 9.00
C PRO A 27 18.02 -9.40 10.02
N PRO A 28 18.88 -10.41 9.73
CA PRO A 28 19.79 -10.48 8.58
C PRO A 28 19.15 -11.10 7.31
N ALA A 29 17.84 -11.36 7.30
CA ALA A 29 17.17 -11.87 6.11
C ALA A 29 17.27 -10.85 4.95
N ARG A 30 17.39 -11.35 3.73
CA ARG A 30 17.46 -10.58 2.49
C ARG A 30 16.11 -10.47 1.79
N GLU A 31 15.14 -11.26 2.23
CA GLU A 31 13.78 -11.20 1.71
C GLU A 31 13.08 -9.91 2.14
N ALA A 32 12.42 -9.27 1.20
CA ALA A 32 11.71 -8.02 1.43
C ALA A 32 10.28 -8.08 0.88
N VAL A 33 9.41 -7.24 1.43
CA VAL A 33 8.08 -6.92 0.89
C VAL A 33 8.18 -5.55 0.25
N VAL A 34 7.68 -5.39 -0.97
CA VAL A 34 7.54 -4.10 -1.64
C VAL A 34 6.06 -3.77 -1.73
N ILE A 35 5.67 -2.61 -1.23
CA ILE A 35 4.27 -2.14 -1.24
C ILE A 35 4.18 -0.90 -2.12
N ASP A 36 3.24 -0.89 -3.06
CA ASP A 36 2.94 0.17 -4.00
C ASP A 36 4.19 0.67 -4.74
N PRO A 37 4.76 -0.08 -5.68
CA PRO A 37 5.90 0.38 -6.47
C PRO A 37 5.46 1.46 -7.47
N GLY A 38 5.89 2.69 -7.21
CA GLY A 38 5.49 3.90 -7.91
C GLY A 38 6.15 4.13 -9.27
N LEU A 39 6.07 5.40 -9.74
CA LEU A 39 6.47 5.83 -11.08
C LEU A 39 7.98 5.83 -11.35
N GLU A 40 8.82 5.74 -10.33
CA GLU A 40 10.27 5.72 -10.45
C GLU A 40 10.87 4.35 -10.07
N PRO A 41 10.59 3.27 -10.83
CA PRO A 41 10.98 1.91 -10.46
C PRO A 41 12.49 1.73 -10.34
N GLU A 42 13.31 2.53 -11.04
CA GLU A 42 14.77 2.46 -10.96
C GLU A 42 15.26 2.78 -9.54
N MET A 43 14.61 3.74 -8.86
CA MET A 43 14.93 4.07 -7.47
C MET A 43 14.69 2.87 -6.53
N ILE A 44 13.63 2.12 -6.78
CA ILE A 44 13.30 0.90 -6.02
C ILE A 44 14.33 -0.20 -6.29
N LEU A 45 14.64 -0.44 -7.58
CA LEU A 45 15.61 -1.45 -8.01
C LEU A 45 17.02 -1.16 -7.47
N ASP A 46 17.42 0.11 -7.49
CA ASP A 46 18.70 0.55 -6.96
C ASP A 46 18.79 0.33 -5.46
N PHE A 47 17.76 0.73 -4.70
CA PHE A 47 17.71 0.50 -3.26
C PHE A 47 17.80 -1.00 -2.90
N LEU A 48 17.03 -1.85 -3.61
CA LEU A 48 17.05 -3.30 -3.40
C LEU A 48 18.45 -3.87 -3.66
N ARG A 49 19.10 -3.44 -4.73
CA ARG A 49 20.45 -3.90 -5.10
C ARG A 49 21.50 -3.45 -4.09
N GLU A 50 21.49 -2.16 -3.70
CA GLU A 50 22.45 -1.58 -2.76
C GLU A 50 22.38 -2.21 -1.36
N ASN A 51 21.20 -2.67 -0.95
CA ASN A 51 20.95 -3.32 0.33
C ASN A 51 20.94 -4.85 0.26
N ASP A 52 21.24 -5.44 -0.92
CA ASP A 52 21.24 -6.89 -1.13
C ASP A 52 19.89 -7.55 -0.80
N LEU A 53 18.77 -6.87 -1.11
CA LEU A 53 17.42 -7.31 -0.82
C LEU A 53 16.77 -7.96 -2.04
N ILE A 54 15.92 -8.96 -1.79
CA ILE A 54 15.19 -9.73 -2.80
C ILE A 54 13.69 -9.67 -2.47
N PRO A 55 12.86 -9.06 -3.32
CA PRO A 55 11.42 -9.06 -3.12
C PRO A 55 10.84 -10.49 -3.05
N ALA A 56 10.21 -10.81 -1.94
CA ALA A 56 9.43 -12.03 -1.75
C ALA A 56 7.98 -11.88 -2.21
N VAL A 57 7.49 -10.64 -2.26
CA VAL A 57 6.14 -10.28 -2.72
C VAL A 57 6.11 -8.80 -3.12
N ILE A 58 5.24 -8.46 -4.07
CA ILE A 58 4.83 -7.11 -4.43
C ILE A 58 3.36 -6.97 -4.03
N LEU A 59 3.05 -6.01 -3.17
CA LEU A 59 1.70 -5.74 -2.70
C LEU A 59 1.22 -4.41 -3.27
N ASN A 60 0.04 -4.39 -3.89
CA ASN A 60 -0.64 -3.14 -4.21
C ASN A 60 -1.82 -2.92 -3.27
N THR A 61 -1.92 -1.74 -2.68
CA THR A 61 -3.07 -1.34 -1.87
C THR A 61 -4.29 -1.12 -2.75
N HIS A 62 -4.08 -0.56 -3.94
CA HIS A 62 -5.10 -0.31 -4.94
C HIS A 62 -4.51 -0.20 -6.35
N GLY A 63 -5.35 0.05 -7.36
CA GLY A 63 -4.96 -0.05 -8.75
C GLY A 63 -4.69 1.27 -9.47
N HIS A 64 -4.58 2.44 -8.80
CA HIS A 64 -4.22 3.69 -9.49
C HIS A 64 -2.78 3.67 -10.02
N ALA A 65 -2.57 4.39 -11.10
CA ALA A 65 -1.35 4.30 -11.89
C ALA A 65 -0.07 4.59 -11.13
N ASP A 66 -0.09 5.56 -10.24
CA ASP A 66 1.06 5.96 -9.42
C ASP A 66 1.49 4.90 -8.40
N HIS A 67 0.59 3.99 -8.00
CA HIS A 67 0.87 2.87 -7.08
C HIS A 67 1.26 1.57 -7.78
N ILE A 68 1.02 1.46 -9.10
CA ILE A 68 1.25 0.22 -9.86
C ILE A 68 2.31 0.36 -10.95
N ALA A 69 2.81 1.56 -11.24
CA ALA A 69 3.67 1.83 -12.38
C ALA A 69 4.99 1.05 -12.34
N GLY A 70 5.52 0.77 -11.17
CA GLY A 70 6.74 0.00 -10.98
C GLY A 70 6.57 -1.51 -11.07
N ASN A 71 5.34 -2.03 -11.07
CA ASN A 71 5.07 -3.46 -11.07
C ASN A 71 5.78 -4.21 -12.21
N ALA A 72 5.71 -3.68 -13.44
CA ALA A 72 6.30 -4.33 -14.62
C ALA A 72 7.82 -4.45 -14.51
N ALA A 73 8.49 -3.40 -14.03
CA ALA A 73 9.94 -3.40 -13.83
C ALA A 73 10.36 -4.37 -12.73
N LEU A 74 9.64 -4.39 -11.59
CA LEU A 74 9.90 -5.32 -10.51
C LEU A 74 9.65 -6.77 -10.92
N LYS A 75 8.54 -7.06 -11.61
CA LYS A 75 8.25 -8.42 -12.12
C LYS A 75 9.27 -8.89 -13.15
N SER A 76 9.82 -7.97 -13.96
CA SER A 76 10.90 -8.29 -14.91
C SER A 76 12.20 -8.65 -14.19
N ALA A 77 12.56 -7.89 -13.15
CA ALA A 77 13.78 -8.11 -12.36
C ALA A 77 13.65 -9.31 -11.40
N PHE A 78 12.46 -9.53 -10.84
CA PHE A 78 12.16 -10.54 -9.83
C PHE A 78 10.91 -11.36 -10.23
N PRO A 79 10.98 -12.21 -11.27
CA PRO A 79 9.80 -12.90 -11.82
C PRO A 79 9.13 -13.87 -10.84
N HIS A 80 9.83 -14.28 -9.79
CA HIS A 80 9.31 -15.18 -8.75
C HIS A 80 8.56 -14.44 -7.63
N ALA A 81 8.69 -13.12 -7.50
CA ALA A 81 7.92 -12.34 -6.54
C ALA A 81 6.45 -12.25 -7.00
N PRO A 82 5.48 -12.84 -6.29
CA PRO A 82 4.08 -12.71 -6.68
C PRO A 82 3.60 -11.28 -6.53
N LEU A 83 2.77 -10.84 -7.49
CA LEU A 83 2.04 -9.58 -7.46
C LEU A 83 0.66 -9.81 -6.84
N VAL A 84 0.33 -9.07 -5.80
CA VAL A 84 -0.89 -9.22 -5.00
C VAL A 84 -1.65 -7.91 -4.97
N ILE A 85 -2.97 -7.94 -5.19
CA ILE A 85 -3.85 -6.77 -5.14
C ILE A 85 -5.25 -7.16 -4.63
N GLY A 86 -6.01 -6.18 -4.14
CA GLY A 86 -7.43 -6.34 -3.84
C GLY A 86 -8.23 -6.79 -5.07
N ALA A 87 -9.12 -7.77 -4.90
CA ALA A 87 -9.83 -8.38 -6.02
C ALA A 87 -10.66 -7.38 -6.85
N GLY A 88 -11.18 -6.32 -6.21
CA GLY A 88 -11.97 -5.29 -6.90
C GLY A 88 -11.15 -4.40 -7.84
N ASP A 89 -9.86 -4.22 -7.56
CA ASP A 89 -8.97 -3.36 -8.35
C ASP A 89 -8.11 -4.12 -9.37
N ALA A 90 -8.18 -5.45 -9.39
CA ALA A 90 -7.42 -6.25 -10.35
C ALA A 90 -7.59 -5.84 -11.82
N PRO A 91 -8.78 -5.43 -12.30
CA PRO A 91 -8.94 -4.94 -13.67
C PRO A 91 -8.14 -3.66 -13.97
N MET A 92 -7.89 -2.82 -12.97
CA MET A 92 -7.15 -1.56 -13.12
C MET A 92 -5.68 -1.79 -13.50
N LEU A 93 -5.10 -2.94 -13.15
CA LEU A 93 -3.74 -3.31 -13.56
C LEU A 93 -3.56 -3.33 -15.07
N LEU A 94 -4.59 -3.74 -15.81
CA LEU A 94 -4.53 -4.02 -17.25
C LEU A 94 -5.12 -2.91 -18.12
N ASP A 95 -5.78 -1.92 -17.50
CA ASP A 95 -6.57 -0.92 -18.20
C ASP A 95 -6.18 0.50 -17.76
N ALA A 96 -5.57 1.24 -18.69
CA ALA A 96 -5.06 2.60 -18.42
C ALA A 96 -6.18 3.64 -18.22
N ASP A 97 -7.40 3.38 -18.67
CA ASP A 97 -8.55 4.24 -18.37
C ASP A 97 -9.05 4.00 -16.95
N LEU A 98 -9.12 2.73 -16.52
CA LEU A 98 -9.56 2.37 -15.18
C LEU A 98 -8.57 2.81 -14.11
N ASN A 99 -7.26 2.71 -14.37
CA ASN A 99 -6.22 3.15 -13.42
C ASN A 99 -5.90 4.64 -13.49
N LEU A 100 -6.65 5.39 -14.31
CA LEU A 100 -6.59 6.85 -14.49
C LEU A 100 -5.34 7.38 -15.19
N SER A 101 -4.46 6.53 -15.73
CA SER A 101 -3.23 7.00 -16.41
C SER A 101 -3.49 7.56 -17.81
N ALA A 102 -4.44 6.98 -18.56
CA ALA A 102 -4.74 7.45 -19.92
C ALA A 102 -5.24 8.90 -19.96
N PRO A 103 -6.16 9.36 -19.09
CA PRO A 103 -6.58 10.75 -19.02
C PRO A 103 -5.45 11.75 -18.73
N PHE A 104 -4.39 11.33 -18.06
CA PHE A 104 -3.20 12.15 -17.81
C PHE A 104 -2.15 12.09 -18.94
N GLY A 105 -2.43 11.34 -20.03
CA GLY A 105 -1.54 11.22 -21.17
C GLY A 105 -0.29 10.35 -20.94
N MET A 106 -0.27 9.60 -19.88
CA MET A 106 0.82 8.68 -19.51
C MET A 106 0.26 7.26 -19.29
N PRO A 107 -0.22 6.56 -20.35
CA PRO A 107 -0.87 5.27 -20.17
C PRO A 107 0.09 4.25 -19.54
N VAL A 108 -0.28 3.75 -18.37
CA VAL A 108 0.44 2.73 -17.60
C VAL A 108 -0.38 1.46 -17.61
N THR A 109 0.28 0.32 -17.77
CA THR A 109 -0.29 -1.00 -17.52
C THR A 109 0.70 -1.83 -16.71
N SER A 110 0.17 -2.66 -15.84
CA SER A 110 0.89 -3.62 -15.01
C SER A 110 0.70 -5.04 -15.55
N PRO A 111 1.59 -5.99 -15.26
CA PRO A 111 1.26 -7.40 -15.37
C PRO A 111 0.01 -7.75 -14.55
N PRO A 112 -0.73 -8.81 -14.92
CA PRO A 112 -1.83 -9.30 -14.10
C PRO A 112 -1.32 -9.75 -12.73
N ALA A 113 -2.18 -9.64 -11.71
CA ALA A 113 -1.85 -10.14 -10.38
C ALA A 113 -1.73 -11.68 -10.36
N ASP A 114 -0.75 -12.16 -9.62
CA ASP A 114 -0.58 -13.61 -9.35
C ASP A 114 -1.57 -14.08 -8.27
N ARG A 115 -1.98 -13.17 -7.36
CA ARG A 115 -2.92 -13.46 -6.27
C ARG A 115 -3.84 -12.29 -6.01
N LEU A 116 -5.14 -12.58 -5.86
CA LEU A 116 -6.16 -11.62 -5.44
C LEU A 116 -6.47 -11.83 -3.95
N VAL A 117 -6.64 -10.70 -3.23
CA VAL A 117 -6.99 -10.72 -1.80
C VAL A 117 -8.31 -9.99 -1.53
N ARG A 118 -8.92 -10.30 -0.40
CA ARG A 118 -10.19 -9.76 0.11
C ARG A 118 -10.12 -9.57 1.62
N GLU A 119 -11.17 -9.00 2.19
CA GLU A 119 -11.34 -8.86 3.64
C GLU A 119 -11.01 -10.14 4.39
N GLY A 120 -10.14 -10.02 5.40
CA GLY A 120 -9.77 -11.10 6.30
C GLY A 120 -8.72 -12.06 5.77
N ASP A 121 -8.28 -11.92 4.52
CA ASP A 121 -7.17 -12.72 4.00
C ASP A 121 -5.86 -12.41 4.74
N ILE A 122 -4.96 -13.39 4.74
CA ILE A 122 -3.62 -13.28 5.29
C ILE A 122 -2.60 -13.37 4.15
N VAL A 123 -1.64 -12.45 4.12
CA VAL A 123 -0.48 -12.50 3.24
C VAL A 123 0.77 -12.74 4.08
N GLU A 124 1.47 -13.83 3.78
CA GLU A 124 2.72 -14.19 4.45
C GLU A 124 3.87 -14.08 3.45
N ALA A 125 4.88 -13.25 3.76
CA ALA A 125 6.07 -13.08 2.94
C ALA A 125 7.21 -12.48 3.77
N ALA A 126 8.47 -12.82 3.46
CA ALA A 126 9.67 -12.28 4.13
C ALA A 126 9.61 -12.42 5.67
N ALA A 127 9.04 -13.51 6.18
CA ALA A 127 8.75 -13.75 7.60
C ALA A 127 7.81 -12.72 8.26
N LEU A 128 7.10 -11.92 7.47
CA LEU A 128 6.07 -10.98 7.90
C LEU A 128 4.68 -11.56 7.59
N VAL A 129 3.71 -11.24 8.45
CA VAL A 129 2.31 -11.67 8.30
C VAL A 129 1.43 -10.43 8.28
N PHE A 130 0.70 -10.24 7.19
CA PHE A 130 -0.20 -9.11 7.00
C PHE A 130 -1.65 -9.58 6.99
N ARG A 131 -2.50 -8.93 7.79
CA ARG A 131 -3.95 -9.03 7.65
C ARG A 131 -4.42 -8.05 6.58
N VAL A 132 -5.37 -8.46 5.76
CA VAL A 132 -5.99 -7.62 4.73
C VAL A 132 -7.31 -7.08 5.24
N LEU A 133 -7.51 -5.77 5.13
CA LEU A 133 -8.78 -5.09 5.37
C LEU A 133 -9.25 -4.45 4.06
N ASP A 134 -10.46 -4.76 3.58
CA ASP A 134 -11.08 -4.05 2.46
C ASP A 134 -11.61 -2.70 2.96
N ILE A 135 -11.11 -1.61 2.39
CA ILE A 135 -11.61 -0.26 2.68
C ILE A 135 -11.82 0.47 1.35
N PRO A 136 -12.88 0.12 0.61
CA PRO A 136 -13.21 0.77 -0.64
C PRO A 136 -13.71 2.21 -0.43
N GLY A 137 -13.82 2.96 -1.53
CA GLY A 137 -14.35 4.32 -1.55
C GLY A 137 -13.39 5.35 -2.16
N HIS A 138 -12.07 5.14 -2.07
CA HIS A 138 -11.09 5.81 -2.92
C HIS A 138 -11.02 5.11 -4.29
N SER A 139 -10.86 3.79 -4.28
CA SER A 139 -11.06 2.89 -5.41
C SER A 139 -12.02 1.75 -5.03
N PRO A 140 -12.57 1.01 -6.00
CA PRO A 140 -13.56 -0.04 -5.71
C PRO A 140 -13.03 -1.23 -4.92
N GLY A 141 -11.75 -1.55 -5.07
CA GLY A 141 -11.11 -2.73 -4.46
C GLY A 141 -9.94 -2.39 -3.55
N HIS A 142 -9.92 -1.17 -2.98
CA HIS A 142 -8.84 -0.74 -2.11
C HIS A 142 -8.71 -1.63 -0.87
N VAL A 143 -7.48 -2.12 -0.62
CA VAL A 143 -7.13 -2.91 0.56
C VAL A 143 -6.05 -2.22 1.38
N VAL A 144 -6.08 -2.47 2.68
CA VAL A 144 -5.07 -2.03 3.64
C VAL A 144 -4.35 -3.26 4.18
N TYR A 145 -3.02 -3.21 4.22
CA TYR A 145 -2.20 -4.28 4.78
C TYR A 145 -1.78 -3.93 6.21
N VAL A 146 -2.15 -4.77 7.17
CA VAL A 146 -1.88 -4.56 8.60
C VAL A 146 -0.89 -5.61 9.10
N TYR A 147 0.29 -5.15 9.53
CA TYR A 147 1.28 -5.97 10.22
C TYR A 147 1.14 -5.78 11.74
N ASP A 148 0.84 -6.88 12.45
CA ASP A 148 0.55 -6.87 13.89
C ASP A 148 1.83 -6.86 14.77
N GLY A 149 2.85 -6.08 14.38
CA GLY A 149 4.05 -5.83 15.18
C GLY A 149 3.81 -4.82 16.31
N PRO A 150 4.72 -4.70 17.30
CA PRO A 150 4.68 -3.65 18.31
C PRO A 150 5.51 -2.42 17.91
N PRO A 151 4.89 -1.25 17.58
CA PRO A 151 3.46 -1.01 17.36
C PRO A 151 2.94 -1.64 16.08
N ILE A 152 1.61 -1.74 15.92
CA ILE A 152 0.96 -2.15 14.68
C ILE A 152 1.37 -1.20 13.55
N GLN A 153 1.70 -1.77 12.38
CA GLN A 153 2.03 -1.03 11.16
C GLN A 153 0.89 -1.20 10.14
N ILE A 154 0.39 -0.11 9.59
CA ILE A 154 -0.79 -0.06 8.73
C ILE A 154 -0.38 0.59 7.41
N PHE A 155 -0.28 -0.18 6.34
CA PHE A 155 0.01 0.32 5.00
C PHE A 155 -1.31 0.61 4.32
N GLY A 156 -1.70 1.88 4.40
CA GLY A 156 -3.05 2.34 4.13
C GLY A 156 -3.31 2.73 2.69
N GLY A 157 -2.28 2.87 1.84
CA GLY A 157 -2.47 3.50 0.53
C GLY A 157 -3.23 4.81 0.68
N ASP A 158 -4.22 5.00 -0.18
CA ASP A 158 -5.00 6.24 -0.25
C ASP A 158 -6.31 6.19 0.55
N VAL A 159 -6.27 5.58 1.73
CA VAL A 159 -7.41 5.55 2.66
C VAL A 159 -7.34 6.70 3.68
N LEU A 160 -6.26 6.77 4.45
CA LEU A 160 -6.13 7.71 5.57
C LEU A 160 -4.77 8.40 5.53
N PHE A 161 -4.78 9.73 5.44
CA PHE A 161 -3.61 10.59 5.45
C PHE A 161 -3.53 11.39 6.74
N ARG A 162 -2.38 11.99 7.00
CA ARG A 162 -2.25 12.95 8.10
C ARG A 162 -3.13 14.16 7.87
N GLY A 163 -4.21 14.27 8.66
CA GLY A 163 -5.17 15.36 8.59
C GLY A 163 -6.05 15.34 7.33
N SER A 164 -6.09 14.23 6.60
CA SER A 164 -6.90 14.10 5.38
C SER A 164 -7.30 12.65 5.13
N VAL A 165 -8.03 12.42 4.03
CA VAL A 165 -8.42 11.10 3.52
C VAL A 165 -8.25 11.07 2.01
N GLY A 166 -8.24 9.88 1.42
CA GLY A 166 -8.22 9.71 -0.03
C GLY A 166 -9.43 10.38 -0.70
N ARG A 167 -9.22 10.93 -1.89
CA ARG A 167 -10.30 11.50 -2.70
C ARG A 167 -11.29 10.40 -3.15
N THR A 168 -12.52 10.80 -3.36
CA THR A 168 -13.63 9.88 -3.65
C THR A 168 -14.46 10.29 -4.86
N ASP A 169 -13.94 11.22 -5.67
CA ASP A 169 -14.61 11.79 -6.84
C ASP A 169 -14.24 11.09 -8.16
N PHE A 170 -13.44 10.02 -8.10
CA PHE A 170 -13.14 9.17 -9.24
C PHE A 170 -14.23 8.10 -9.47
N PRO A 171 -14.30 7.51 -10.67
CA PRO A 171 -15.26 6.44 -10.95
C PRO A 171 -15.16 5.28 -9.93
N GLY A 172 -16.29 4.94 -9.32
CA GLY A 172 -16.35 3.91 -8.27
C GLY A 172 -16.03 4.43 -6.86
N GLY A 173 -15.70 5.73 -6.71
CA GLY A 173 -15.46 6.36 -5.42
C GLY A 173 -16.74 6.65 -4.62
N SER A 174 -16.62 6.66 -3.29
CA SER A 174 -17.71 7.01 -2.35
C SER A 174 -17.12 7.46 -1.01
N SER A 175 -17.38 8.72 -0.65
CA SER A 175 -16.94 9.25 0.63
C SER A 175 -17.62 8.58 1.82
N GLU A 176 -18.89 8.24 1.70
CA GLU A 176 -19.63 7.54 2.74
C GLU A 176 -19.00 6.18 3.06
N VAL A 177 -18.71 5.39 2.02
CA VAL A 177 -18.10 4.06 2.17
C VAL A 177 -16.69 4.14 2.73
N LEU A 178 -15.89 5.10 2.25
CA LEU A 178 -14.53 5.32 2.74
C LEU A 178 -14.52 5.70 4.22
N PHE A 179 -15.36 6.67 4.62
CA PHE A 179 -15.41 7.16 5.99
C PHE A 179 -15.91 6.09 6.96
N GLU A 180 -16.92 5.31 6.53
CA GLU A 180 -17.40 4.17 7.30
C GLU A 180 -16.31 3.10 7.47
N GLY A 181 -15.59 2.78 6.40
CA GLY A 181 -14.46 1.84 6.43
C GLY A 181 -13.36 2.29 7.39
N ILE A 182 -12.96 3.57 7.36
CA ILE A 182 -11.96 4.13 8.28
C ILE A 182 -12.42 4.00 9.74
N ARG A 183 -13.65 4.46 10.05
CA ARG A 183 -14.17 4.43 11.43
C ARG A 183 -14.33 3.01 11.97
N ASN A 184 -14.87 2.10 11.17
CA ASN A 184 -15.20 0.75 11.60
C ASN A 184 -14.03 -0.22 11.58
N LYS A 185 -12.98 0.03 10.77
CA LYS A 185 -11.87 -0.91 10.60
C LYS A 185 -10.51 -0.36 11.06
N LEU A 186 -10.24 0.93 10.85
CA LEU A 186 -8.96 1.53 11.29
C LEU A 186 -9.06 2.12 12.70
N PHE A 187 -10.10 2.90 13.02
CA PHE A 187 -10.21 3.58 14.31
C PHE A 187 -10.55 2.65 15.49
N VAL A 188 -10.79 1.38 15.23
CA VAL A 188 -10.89 0.33 16.26
C VAL A 188 -9.53 -0.31 16.59
N LEU A 189 -8.49 -0.03 15.79
CA LEU A 189 -7.13 -0.47 16.07
C LEU A 189 -6.50 0.35 17.20
N PRO A 190 -5.42 -0.14 17.83
CA PRO A 190 -4.73 0.58 18.89
C PRO A 190 -4.31 2.00 18.47
N ALA A 191 -4.50 2.98 19.35
CA ALA A 191 -4.21 4.40 19.08
C ALA A 191 -2.74 4.67 18.69
N ASN A 192 -1.80 3.85 19.14
CA ASN A 192 -0.39 3.92 18.77
C ASN A 192 -0.06 3.18 17.46
N GLY A 193 -1.06 2.62 16.76
CA GLY A 193 -0.89 2.05 15.43
C GLY A 193 -0.38 3.11 14.46
N VAL A 194 0.68 2.78 13.73
CA VAL A 194 1.36 3.68 12.79
C VAL A 194 0.78 3.49 11.40
N VAL A 195 0.30 4.58 10.80
CA VAL A 195 -0.26 4.58 9.44
C VAL A 195 0.78 5.09 8.47
N TYR A 196 1.09 4.27 7.48
CA TYR A 196 1.95 4.54 6.33
C TYR A 196 1.04 4.80 5.12
N PRO A 197 0.79 6.07 4.78
CA PRO A 197 -0.15 6.43 3.71
C PRO A 197 0.50 6.34 2.33
N GLY A 198 -0.31 6.28 1.27
CA GLY A 198 0.15 6.34 -0.11
C GLY A 198 0.81 7.66 -0.48
N HIS A 199 0.42 8.75 0.17
CA HIS A 199 1.01 10.09 -0.02
C HIS A 199 1.24 10.81 1.30
N GLY A 200 2.30 11.63 1.32
CA GLY A 200 2.61 12.48 2.45
C GLY A 200 3.19 11.75 3.67
N PRO A 201 3.19 12.38 4.85
CA PRO A 201 3.89 11.86 6.00
C PRO A 201 3.10 10.82 6.78
N VAL A 202 3.84 9.95 7.47
CA VAL A 202 3.31 8.96 8.44
C VAL A 202 2.49 9.64 9.54
N THR A 203 1.45 8.96 10.01
CA THR A 203 0.60 9.40 11.12
C THR A 203 0.26 8.22 12.06
N THR A 204 -0.65 8.40 13.00
CA THR A 204 -1.12 7.34 13.90
C THR A 204 -2.64 7.30 13.97
N ILE A 205 -3.19 6.13 14.28
CA ILE A 205 -4.64 5.96 14.48
C ILE A 205 -5.17 6.95 15.52
N GLY A 206 -4.48 7.11 16.66
CA GLY A 206 -4.92 8.01 17.71
C GLY A 206 -4.92 9.48 17.30
N GLN A 207 -3.92 9.92 16.53
CA GLN A 207 -3.88 11.28 16.01
C GLN A 207 -5.04 11.55 15.08
N GLU A 208 -5.24 10.69 14.08
CA GLU A 208 -6.29 10.89 13.08
C GLU A 208 -7.68 10.76 13.68
N LYS A 209 -7.90 9.82 14.59
CA LYS A 209 -9.16 9.70 15.30
C LYS A 209 -9.50 10.97 16.09
N ALA A 210 -8.51 11.62 16.70
CA ALA A 210 -8.72 12.83 17.51
C ALA A 210 -8.84 14.12 16.68
N THR A 211 -8.17 14.22 15.52
CA THR A 211 -7.98 15.53 14.86
C THR A 211 -8.28 15.57 13.35
N ASN A 212 -8.57 14.42 12.73
CA ASN A 212 -8.83 14.41 11.29
C ASN A 212 -10.15 15.12 10.96
N PRO A 213 -10.17 16.16 10.10
CA PRO A 213 -11.34 16.97 9.84
C PRO A 213 -12.46 16.27 9.06
N PHE A 214 -12.21 15.07 8.50
CA PHE A 214 -13.18 14.31 7.70
C PHE A 214 -13.82 13.15 8.47
N VAL A 215 -13.02 12.49 9.29
CA VAL A 215 -13.42 11.22 9.93
C VAL A 215 -13.17 11.17 11.43
N GLY A 216 -12.49 12.19 12.01
CA GLY A 216 -12.19 12.26 13.45
C GLY A 216 -13.42 12.35 14.35
N ASP A 217 -13.20 12.14 15.64
CA ASP A 217 -14.22 12.34 16.66
C ASP A 217 -14.58 13.84 16.74
N GLU A 218 -15.88 14.17 16.91
CA GLU A 218 -16.38 15.55 17.12
C GLU A 218 -16.08 16.07 18.53
#